data_67e499882b04ee3e284e0dcb39e2b217
#
_entry.id   67e499882b04ee3e284e0dcb39e2b217
#
_cell.length_a   1.000
_cell.length_b   1.000
_cell.length_c   1.000
_cell.angle_alpha   90.00
_cell.angle_beta   90.00
_cell.angle_gamma   90.00
#
_symmetry.space_group_name_H-M   'P 1'
#
loop_
_entity.id
_entity.type
_entity.pdbx_description
1 polymer ?
#
loop_
_entity_poly.entity_id
_entity_poly.type
_entity_poly.pdbx_seq_one_letter_code
_entity_poly.pdbx_strand_id
1 'polypeptide(L)'
;MDVQKIGDKIVIHNYGHGGSGWSLSWGSSDIAVKKALDTNTRDVAVIGCGALGITSALLLQRAGIRTTIYAKELPPNVRSSFATGVWSPDSRICLEQNLTPTFKQQWEQMARKSFQRYQTLLGLPGDPVEFFDSYTVTNEPITHAQENTPRGGRPPFAELQRELIPDLIPRPKEYAPGTHSLNNRYLERTTSMMFNLAAYSRMLLADFRSNGGAIEIAEFHDPGDFASLRQKTLINATGYGARALFGDHSVTPVRGQVARLIPQPEIHYGLYYKNAYFAPRRDGFVFQLTGEDDYYGFDDPTTVPNRTDAEAAVNTIAELFL
;
A
#
# COMPACT_ATOMS: atom_id res chain seq x y z
N MET A 1 11.36 9.59 -7.55
CA MET A 1 11.87 9.92 -6.21
C MET A 1 12.86 11.06 -6.35
N ASP A 2 12.55 12.20 -5.78
CA ASP A 2 13.28 13.46 -5.94
C ASP A 2 14.09 13.82 -4.69
N VAL A 3 15.10 14.69 -4.84
CA VAL A 3 15.94 15.24 -3.76
C VAL A 3 15.92 16.75 -3.87
N GLN A 4 15.47 17.40 -2.81
CA GLN A 4 15.32 18.84 -2.74
C GLN A 4 16.19 19.43 -1.63
N LYS A 5 16.80 20.59 -1.89
CA LYS A 5 17.47 21.38 -0.86
C LYS A 5 16.53 22.46 -0.32
N ILE A 6 16.33 22.46 1.00
CA ILE A 6 15.46 23.42 1.70
C ILE A 6 16.28 24.06 2.82
N GLY A 7 16.70 25.31 2.63
CA GLY A 7 17.65 25.94 3.53
C GLY A 7 18.95 25.15 3.62
N ASP A 8 19.28 24.66 4.81
CA ASP A 8 20.44 23.81 5.08
C ASP A 8 20.12 22.30 5.10
N LYS A 9 18.88 21.92 4.76
CA LYS A 9 18.42 20.54 4.74
C LYS A 9 18.44 19.94 3.35
N ILE A 10 18.74 18.63 3.27
CA ILE A 10 18.57 17.80 2.09
C ILE A 10 17.35 16.91 2.36
N VAL A 11 16.30 17.05 1.57
CA VAL A 11 15.05 16.33 1.71
C VAL A 11 14.89 15.33 0.57
N ILE A 12 14.79 14.05 0.90
CA ILE A 12 14.55 12.96 -0.06
C ILE A 12 13.05 12.63 0.00
N HIS A 13 12.35 12.83 -1.10
CA HIS A 13 10.91 12.60 -1.18
C HIS A 13 10.59 11.14 -1.48
N ASN A 14 9.90 10.48 -0.54
CA ASN A 14 9.48 9.08 -0.65
C ASN A 14 7.97 8.96 -0.36
N TYR A 15 7.16 9.44 -1.31
CA TYR A 15 5.70 9.43 -1.25
C TYR A 15 5.10 9.31 -2.66
N GLY A 16 3.77 9.33 -2.79
CA GLY A 16 3.10 9.30 -4.09
C GLY A 16 2.91 7.90 -4.67
N HIS A 17 2.77 6.88 -3.82
CA HIS A 17 2.67 5.47 -4.23
C HIS A 17 1.25 4.99 -4.54
N GLY A 18 0.27 5.88 -4.64
CA GLY A 18 -1.13 5.50 -4.86
C GLY A 18 -1.63 4.49 -3.82
N GLY A 19 -2.21 3.38 -4.29
CA GLY A 19 -2.60 2.24 -3.46
C GLY A 19 -1.46 1.29 -3.07
N SER A 20 -0.26 1.46 -3.66
CA SER A 20 0.86 0.49 -3.59
C SER A 20 1.82 0.71 -2.42
N GLY A 21 1.50 1.61 -1.49
CA GLY A 21 2.41 2.04 -0.43
C GLY A 21 3.03 0.88 0.36
N TRP A 22 2.23 -0.06 0.88
CA TRP A 22 2.76 -1.26 1.52
C TRP A 22 3.50 -2.15 0.54
N SER A 23 2.91 -2.42 -0.62
CA SER A 23 3.44 -3.38 -1.60
C SER A 23 4.86 -3.04 -2.07
N LEU A 24 5.19 -1.74 -2.16
CA LEU A 24 6.48 -1.26 -2.63
C LEU A 24 7.39 -0.71 -1.50
N SER A 25 6.95 -0.76 -0.24
CA SER A 25 7.57 0.00 0.84
C SER A 25 9.06 -0.28 1.01
N TRP A 26 9.49 -1.53 0.98
CA TRP A 26 10.91 -1.88 1.17
C TRP A 26 11.79 -1.47 -0.01
N GLY A 27 11.33 -1.71 -1.23
CA GLY A 27 12.08 -1.34 -2.42
C GLY A 27 12.18 0.16 -2.61
N SER A 28 11.08 0.88 -2.39
CA SER A 28 11.07 2.33 -2.44
C SER A 28 11.95 2.96 -1.34
N SER A 29 11.83 2.45 -0.13
CA SER A 29 12.67 2.90 0.99
C SER A 29 14.16 2.62 0.78
N ASP A 30 14.51 1.52 0.10
CA ASP A 30 15.90 1.24 -0.25
C ASP A 30 16.50 2.31 -1.16
N ILE A 31 15.73 2.79 -2.14
CA ILE A 31 16.16 3.88 -3.02
C ILE A 31 16.32 5.18 -2.23
N ALA A 32 15.36 5.50 -1.34
CA ALA A 32 15.43 6.69 -0.50
C ALA A 32 16.64 6.67 0.44
N VAL A 33 16.91 5.52 1.05
CA VAL A 33 18.04 5.32 1.96
C VAL A 33 19.37 5.44 1.22
N LYS A 34 19.52 4.88 0.02
CA LYS A 34 20.73 5.07 -0.80
C LYS A 34 21.00 6.55 -1.06
N LYS A 35 19.97 7.31 -1.45
CA LYS A 35 20.11 8.77 -1.62
C LYS A 35 20.48 9.49 -0.32
N ALA A 36 19.98 9.03 0.83
CA ALA A 36 20.39 9.58 2.13
C ALA A 36 21.85 9.27 2.47
N LEU A 37 22.32 8.06 2.17
CA LEU A 37 23.73 7.67 2.38
C LEU A 37 24.70 8.48 1.52
N ASP A 38 24.31 8.86 0.31
CA ASP A 38 25.11 9.71 -0.59
C ASP A 38 25.39 11.11 0.00
N THR A 39 24.64 11.53 1.03
CA THR A 39 24.89 12.80 1.75
C THR A 39 25.97 12.70 2.82
N ASN A 40 26.56 11.52 3.02
CA ASN A 40 27.57 11.23 4.05
C ASN A 40 27.11 11.55 5.48
N THR A 41 25.82 11.58 5.74
CA THR A 41 25.25 11.81 7.06
C THR A 41 25.31 10.57 7.94
N ARG A 42 25.31 10.79 9.26
CA ARG A 42 25.19 9.71 10.25
C ARG A 42 23.95 9.84 11.13
N ASP A 43 23.11 10.83 10.84
CA ASP A 43 21.86 11.12 11.57
C ASP A 43 20.81 11.62 10.57
N VAL A 44 19.72 10.88 10.44
CA VAL A 44 18.64 11.16 9.49
C VAL A 44 17.32 11.29 10.23
N ALA A 45 16.54 12.30 9.86
CA ALA A 45 15.14 12.42 10.24
C ALA A 45 14.24 11.73 9.19
N VAL A 46 13.29 10.95 9.65
CA VAL A 46 12.21 10.41 8.80
C VAL A 46 10.91 11.10 9.18
N ILE A 47 10.28 11.77 8.23
CA ILE A 47 9.03 12.51 8.46
C ILE A 47 7.85 11.63 8.05
N GLY A 48 7.08 11.19 9.05
CA GLY A 48 5.97 10.27 8.89
C GLY A 48 6.28 8.85 9.39
N CYS A 49 5.28 8.18 9.95
CA CYS A 49 5.35 6.81 10.50
C CYS A 49 4.39 5.84 9.82
N GLY A 50 4.05 6.09 8.55
CA GLY A 50 3.32 5.16 7.70
C GLY A 50 4.21 4.06 7.13
N ALA A 51 3.70 3.31 6.15
CA ALA A 51 4.41 2.21 5.50
C ALA A 51 5.83 2.59 5.05
N LEU A 52 5.96 3.70 4.33
CA LEU A 52 7.25 4.16 3.79
C LEU A 52 8.18 4.73 4.86
N GLY A 53 7.62 5.42 5.85
CA GLY A 53 8.43 6.03 6.92
C GLY A 53 9.10 4.97 7.79
N ILE A 54 8.32 4.00 8.27
CA ILE A 54 8.86 2.98 9.16
C ILE A 54 9.85 2.04 8.44
N THR A 55 9.60 1.69 7.17
CA THR A 55 10.54 0.86 6.39
C THR A 55 11.82 1.62 6.04
N SER A 56 11.73 2.93 5.73
CA SER A 56 12.90 3.79 5.55
C SER A 56 13.75 3.88 6.82
N ALA A 57 13.09 4.08 7.97
CA ALA A 57 13.78 4.18 9.25
C ALA A 57 14.52 2.89 9.63
N LEU A 58 13.89 1.74 9.42
CA LEU A 58 14.52 0.43 9.65
C LEU A 58 15.71 0.17 8.72
N LEU A 59 15.61 0.56 7.45
CA LEU A 59 16.72 0.40 6.50
C LEU A 59 17.89 1.33 6.83
N LEU A 60 17.63 2.57 7.29
CA LEU A 60 18.67 3.47 7.79
C LEU A 60 19.41 2.88 9.00
N GLN A 61 18.68 2.33 9.98
CA GLN A 61 19.30 1.67 11.13
C GLN A 61 20.16 0.48 10.71
N ARG A 62 19.69 -0.34 9.76
CA ARG A 62 20.49 -1.46 9.22
C ARG A 62 21.76 -1.00 8.50
N ALA A 63 21.76 0.21 7.97
CA ALA A 63 22.94 0.86 7.40
C ALA A 63 23.83 1.56 8.44
N GLY A 64 23.53 1.42 9.75
CA GLY A 64 24.29 2.03 10.82
C GLY A 64 24.02 3.53 11.02
N ILE A 65 22.92 4.05 10.48
CA ILE A 65 22.56 5.47 10.58
C ILE A 65 21.64 5.68 11.79
N ARG A 66 22.00 6.63 12.65
CA ARG A 66 21.12 7.08 13.71
C ARG A 66 19.86 7.70 13.11
N THR A 67 18.70 7.25 13.54
CA THR A 67 17.43 7.61 12.91
C THR A 67 16.40 8.03 13.94
N THR A 68 15.77 9.17 13.70
CA THR A 68 14.59 9.64 14.44
C THR A 68 13.40 9.74 13.49
N ILE A 69 12.28 9.13 13.87
CA ILE A 69 10.99 9.33 13.19
C ILE A 69 10.30 10.51 13.85
N TYR A 70 9.88 11.48 13.05
CA TYR A 70 8.98 12.57 13.44
C TYR A 70 7.63 12.36 12.76
N ALA A 71 6.58 12.24 13.54
CA ALA A 71 5.26 11.96 13.00
C ALA A 71 4.15 12.52 13.89
N LYS A 72 3.09 13.07 13.30
CA LYS A 72 1.93 13.54 14.07
C LYS A 72 1.12 12.38 14.65
N GLU A 73 1.12 11.25 13.97
CA GLU A 73 0.38 10.04 14.33
C GLU A 73 1.24 8.80 14.14
N LEU A 74 0.98 7.77 14.94
CA LEU A 74 1.61 6.46 14.85
C LEU A 74 0.57 5.39 14.50
N PRO A 75 0.97 4.23 13.96
CA PRO A 75 0.08 3.09 13.88
C PRO A 75 -0.60 2.80 15.25
N PRO A 76 -1.91 2.54 15.31
CA PRO A 76 -2.80 2.24 14.17
C PRO A 76 -3.46 3.45 13.50
N ASN A 77 -3.16 4.68 13.89
CA ASN A 77 -3.91 5.87 13.45
C ASN A 77 -3.39 6.48 12.13
N VAL A 78 -2.33 5.93 11.53
CA VAL A 78 -1.81 6.37 10.24
C VAL A 78 -2.66 5.83 9.08
N ARG A 79 -2.75 6.56 7.96
CA ARG A 79 -3.56 6.16 6.80
C ARG A 79 -3.22 4.76 6.28
N SER A 80 -1.96 4.37 6.26
CA SER A 80 -1.55 3.03 5.81
C SER A 80 -2.09 1.88 6.67
N SER A 81 -2.53 2.13 7.90
CA SER A 81 -3.19 1.14 8.76
C SER A 81 -4.62 0.83 8.32
N PHE A 82 -5.22 1.69 7.50
CA PHE A 82 -6.58 1.53 6.97
C PHE A 82 -6.61 0.95 5.55
N ALA A 83 -5.46 0.55 5.00
CA ALA A 83 -5.40 -0.11 3.70
C ALA A 83 -6.07 -1.49 3.75
N THR A 84 -6.48 -2.01 2.59
CA THR A 84 -7.05 -3.36 2.43
C THR A 84 -6.09 -4.43 2.92
N GLY A 85 -4.79 -4.20 2.72
CA GLY A 85 -3.74 -5.12 3.19
C GLY A 85 -3.42 -6.24 2.22
N VAL A 86 -3.76 -6.08 0.95
CA VAL A 86 -3.40 -7.01 -0.12
C VAL A 86 -2.21 -6.47 -0.90
N TRP A 87 -1.31 -7.35 -1.33
CA TRP A 87 -0.19 -6.99 -2.17
C TRP A 87 -0.66 -6.63 -3.58
N SER A 88 -0.56 -5.36 -3.92
CA SER A 88 -0.96 -4.76 -5.19
C SER A 88 0.05 -3.67 -5.56
N PRO A 89 1.18 -4.06 -6.19
CA PRO A 89 2.33 -3.17 -6.35
C PRO A 89 2.16 -2.11 -7.44
N ASP A 90 1.16 -2.20 -8.29
CA ASP A 90 0.83 -1.26 -9.36
C ASP A 90 -0.47 -0.47 -9.14
N SER A 91 -1.17 -0.71 -8.02
CA SER A 91 -2.44 -0.03 -7.72
C SER A 91 -2.30 1.49 -7.74
N ARG A 92 -2.79 2.12 -8.82
CA ARG A 92 -2.87 3.58 -9.01
C ARG A 92 -1.54 4.32 -8.82
N ILE A 93 -0.42 3.68 -9.15
CA ILE A 93 0.90 4.27 -8.93
C ILE A 93 1.30 5.26 -10.02
N CYS A 94 0.85 5.03 -11.24
CA CYS A 94 1.16 5.86 -12.40
C CYS A 94 0.08 5.71 -13.46
N LEU A 95 -0.28 6.81 -14.12
CA LEU A 95 -1.08 6.73 -15.34
C LEU A 95 -0.26 6.13 -16.48
N GLU A 96 -0.87 5.29 -17.30
CA GLU A 96 -0.19 4.61 -18.41
C GLU A 96 0.52 5.60 -19.33
N GLN A 97 -0.12 6.72 -19.66
CA GLN A 97 0.45 7.77 -20.50
C GLN A 97 1.72 8.45 -19.93
N ASN A 98 1.98 8.30 -18.63
CA ASN A 98 3.14 8.87 -17.93
C ASN A 98 4.27 7.85 -17.74
N LEU A 99 4.10 6.61 -18.23
CA LEU A 99 5.12 5.59 -18.12
C LEU A 99 6.37 5.94 -18.93
N THR A 100 7.51 5.81 -18.28
CA THR A 100 8.82 5.87 -18.93
C THR A 100 9.57 4.56 -18.73
N PRO A 101 10.50 4.19 -19.63
CA PRO A 101 11.34 3.00 -19.43
C PRO A 101 12.09 3.01 -18.10
N THR A 102 12.58 4.17 -17.68
CA THR A 102 13.27 4.35 -16.39
C THR A 102 12.33 4.08 -15.22
N PHE A 103 11.08 4.56 -15.29
CA PHE A 103 10.09 4.30 -14.24
C PHE A 103 9.74 2.81 -14.18
N LYS A 104 9.50 2.15 -15.32
CA LYS A 104 9.24 0.69 -15.37
C LYS A 104 10.35 -0.11 -14.70
N GLN A 105 11.60 0.17 -15.04
CA GLN A 105 12.75 -0.50 -14.44
C GLN A 105 12.84 -0.25 -12.93
N GLN A 106 12.66 0.99 -12.50
CA GLN A 106 12.68 1.34 -11.08
C GLN A 106 11.54 0.67 -10.32
N TRP A 107 10.34 0.65 -10.90
CA TRP A 107 9.18 0.01 -10.31
C TRP A 107 9.40 -1.51 -10.14
N GLU A 108 9.90 -2.18 -11.17
CA GLU A 108 10.21 -3.62 -11.10
C GLU A 108 11.22 -3.92 -9.99
N GLN A 109 12.28 -3.13 -9.87
CA GLN A 109 13.25 -3.27 -8.78
C GLN A 109 12.61 -3.09 -7.40
N MET A 110 11.75 -2.07 -7.25
CA MET A 110 11.01 -1.84 -5.99
C MET A 110 10.10 -3.01 -5.66
N ALA A 111 9.34 -3.51 -6.63
CA ALA A 111 8.40 -4.60 -6.44
C ALA A 111 9.11 -5.89 -6.06
N ARG A 112 10.13 -6.30 -6.82
CA ARG A 112 10.91 -7.52 -6.56
C ARG A 112 11.62 -7.48 -5.20
N LYS A 113 12.24 -6.36 -4.86
CA LYS A 113 12.92 -6.19 -3.56
C LYS A 113 11.94 -6.24 -2.39
N SER A 114 10.79 -5.61 -2.53
CA SER A 114 9.74 -5.65 -1.51
C SER A 114 9.20 -7.07 -1.34
N PHE A 115 8.91 -7.76 -2.44
CA PHE A 115 8.41 -9.13 -2.41
C PHE A 115 9.39 -10.08 -1.72
N GLN A 116 10.68 -10.03 -2.08
CA GLN A 116 11.73 -10.82 -1.41
C GLN A 116 11.77 -10.55 0.10
N ARG A 117 11.61 -9.29 0.51
CA ARG A 117 11.57 -8.96 1.94
C ARG A 117 10.35 -9.55 2.62
N TYR A 118 9.17 -9.50 1.99
CA TYR A 118 7.95 -10.08 2.55
C TYR A 118 8.04 -11.59 2.73
N GLN A 119 8.68 -12.30 1.80
CA GLN A 119 8.91 -13.74 1.92
C GLN A 119 9.69 -14.08 3.20
N THR A 120 10.60 -13.22 3.68
CA THR A 120 11.33 -13.46 4.93
C THR A 120 10.48 -13.24 6.19
N LEU A 121 9.25 -12.78 6.05
CA LEU A 121 8.32 -12.51 7.15
C LEU A 121 7.21 -13.59 7.27
N LEU A 122 7.19 -14.54 6.35
CA LEU A 122 6.23 -15.65 6.38
C LEU A 122 6.49 -16.56 7.58
N GLY A 123 5.41 -16.95 8.26
CA GLY A 123 5.48 -17.84 9.41
C GLY A 123 6.04 -17.20 10.68
N LEU A 124 6.27 -15.90 10.72
CA LEU A 124 6.64 -15.21 11.96
C LEU A 124 5.44 -15.11 12.90
N PRO A 125 5.65 -15.03 14.22
CA PRO A 125 4.57 -14.89 15.20
C PRO A 125 3.65 -13.71 14.89
N GLY A 126 2.33 -13.98 14.89
CA GLY A 126 1.30 -13.01 14.54
C GLY A 126 1.03 -12.89 13.04
N ASP A 127 1.67 -13.74 12.21
CA ASP A 127 1.47 -13.82 10.77
C ASP A 127 1.42 -12.43 10.10
N PRO A 128 2.47 -11.61 10.26
CA PRO A 128 2.47 -10.24 9.73
C PRO A 128 2.25 -10.20 8.21
N VAL A 129 2.71 -11.26 7.53
CA VAL A 129 2.54 -11.49 6.09
C VAL A 129 2.18 -12.95 5.88
N GLU A 130 1.18 -13.20 5.04
CA GLU A 130 0.77 -14.56 4.64
C GLU A 130 0.31 -14.60 3.19
N PHE A 131 0.32 -15.78 2.57
CA PHE A 131 -0.34 -15.99 1.28
C PHE A 131 -1.78 -16.44 1.51
N PHE A 132 -2.68 -16.03 0.63
CA PHE A 132 -4.06 -16.45 0.64
C PHE A 132 -4.59 -16.58 -0.80
N ASP A 133 -5.62 -17.40 -0.98
CA ASP A 133 -6.33 -17.48 -2.24
C ASP A 133 -7.44 -16.42 -2.27
N SER A 134 -7.54 -15.71 -3.38
CA SER A 134 -8.61 -14.75 -3.66
C SER A 134 -9.39 -15.22 -4.89
N TYR A 135 -10.68 -15.13 -4.83
CA TYR A 135 -11.58 -15.58 -5.89
C TYR A 135 -12.32 -14.41 -6.49
N THR A 136 -12.20 -14.23 -7.80
CA THR A 136 -13.08 -13.36 -8.56
C THR A 136 -14.28 -14.17 -9.05
N VAL A 137 -15.49 -13.73 -8.72
CA VAL A 137 -16.73 -14.40 -9.06
C VAL A 137 -17.50 -13.56 -10.08
N THR A 138 -17.88 -14.15 -11.22
CA THR A 138 -18.62 -13.47 -12.28
C THR A 138 -19.77 -14.32 -12.79
N ASN A 139 -20.78 -13.66 -13.37
CA ASN A 139 -21.91 -14.35 -14.04
C ASN A 139 -21.56 -14.71 -15.49
N GLU A 140 -20.56 -14.05 -16.07
CA GLU A 140 -20.10 -14.23 -17.44
C GLU A 140 -18.68 -14.82 -17.45
N PRO A 141 -18.25 -15.46 -18.56
CA PRO A 141 -16.88 -15.92 -18.71
C PRO A 141 -15.87 -14.82 -18.45
N ILE A 142 -14.80 -15.15 -17.73
CA ILE A 142 -13.75 -14.19 -17.41
C ILE A 142 -12.97 -13.88 -18.68
N THR A 143 -12.87 -12.61 -19.01
CA THR A 143 -12.10 -12.12 -20.16
C THR A 143 -11.07 -11.11 -19.69
N HIS A 144 -9.80 -11.44 -19.82
CA HIS A 144 -8.69 -10.56 -19.41
C HIS A 144 -8.41 -9.40 -20.38
N ALA A 145 -9.17 -9.31 -21.48
CA ALA A 145 -8.88 -8.38 -22.57
C ALA A 145 -9.45 -6.96 -22.42
N GLN A 146 -10.24 -6.67 -21.40
CA GLN A 146 -10.94 -5.38 -21.26
C GLN A 146 -10.87 -4.72 -19.89
N GLU A 147 -9.99 -5.16 -19.03
CA GLU A 147 -10.09 -4.85 -17.60
C GLU A 147 -9.77 -3.39 -17.23
N ASN A 148 -9.17 -2.58 -18.12
CA ASN A 148 -8.69 -1.25 -17.76
C ASN A 148 -9.10 -0.11 -18.69
N THR A 149 -10.27 -0.15 -19.28
CA THR A 149 -10.79 1.07 -19.93
C THR A 149 -11.65 1.85 -18.93
N PRO A 150 -11.10 2.89 -18.30
CA PRO A 150 -11.86 3.69 -17.34
C PRO A 150 -13.07 4.33 -18.00
N ARG A 151 -14.18 4.41 -17.27
CA ARG A 151 -15.39 5.08 -17.77
C ARG A 151 -15.14 6.58 -17.99
N GLY A 152 -15.82 7.13 -18.97
CA GLY A 152 -15.75 8.57 -19.25
C GLY A 152 -14.46 9.05 -19.94
N GLY A 153 -13.72 8.16 -20.59
CA GLY A 153 -12.52 8.53 -21.37
C GLY A 153 -11.33 8.98 -20.53
N ARG A 154 -11.31 8.66 -19.25
CA ARG A 154 -10.14 8.92 -18.38
C ARG A 154 -8.96 8.05 -18.77
N PRO A 155 -7.70 8.52 -18.61
CA PRO A 155 -6.52 7.71 -18.92
C PRO A 155 -6.41 6.54 -17.93
N PRO A 156 -6.09 5.31 -18.39
CA PRO A 156 -5.93 4.16 -17.51
C PRO A 156 -4.69 4.29 -16.60
N PHE A 157 -4.75 3.66 -15.45
CA PHE A 157 -3.55 3.41 -14.64
C PHE A 157 -2.76 2.24 -15.23
N ALA A 158 -1.44 2.26 -15.01
CA ALA A 158 -0.55 1.25 -15.55
C ALA A 158 -0.67 -0.09 -14.84
N GLU A 159 -0.78 -1.18 -15.59
CA GLU A 159 -0.74 -2.56 -15.11
C GLU A 159 0.65 -3.16 -15.30
N LEU A 160 1.52 -2.92 -14.35
CA LEU A 160 2.92 -3.32 -14.44
C LEU A 160 3.19 -4.73 -13.93
N GLN A 161 2.33 -5.24 -13.05
CA GLN A 161 2.52 -6.53 -12.42
C GLN A 161 2.51 -7.67 -13.43
N ARG A 162 1.53 -7.67 -14.34
CA ARG A 162 1.42 -8.70 -15.39
C ARG A 162 2.55 -8.63 -16.40
N GLU A 163 3.02 -7.42 -16.70
CA GLU A 163 4.08 -7.19 -17.70
C GLU A 163 5.47 -7.54 -17.14
N LEU A 164 5.81 -7.06 -15.95
CA LEU A 164 7.19 -7.00 -15.48
C LEU A 164 7.54 -8.05 -14.42
N ILE A 165 6.57 -8.54 -13.67
CA ILE A 165 6.79 -9.48 -12.57
C ILE A 165 5.82 -10.70 -12.57
N PRO A 166 5.48 -11.29 -13.75
CA PRO A 166 4.53 -12.40 -13.82
C PRO A 166 5.04 -13.68 -13.14
N ASP A 167 6.31 -13.71 -12.79
CA ASP A 167 6.99 -14.80 -12.10
C ASP A 167 6.83 -14.78 -10.56
N LEU A 168 6.35 -13.67 -9.98
CA LEU A 168 6.27 -13.54 -8.52
C LEU A 168 5.04 -14.19 -7.90
N ILE A 169 3.98 -14.38 -8.67
CA ILE A 169 2.74 -15.02 -8.20
C ILE A 169 2.31 -16.13 -9.16
N PRO A 170 1.60 -17.15 -8.66
CA PRO A 170 1.06 -18.20 -9.51
C PRO A 170 0.09 -17.64 -10.56
N ARG A 171 0.04 -18.33 -11.72
CA ARG A 171 -0.96 -17.99 -12.73
C ARG A 171 -2.37 -18.21 -12.18
N PRO A 172 -3.33 -17.35 -12.56
CA PRO A 172 -4.72 -17.55 -12.22
C PRO A 172 -5.23 -18.92 -12.68
N LYS A 173 -6.18 -19.48 -11.94
CA LYS A 173 -6.86 -20.72 -12.30
C LYS A 173 -8.35 -20.49 -12.41
N GLU A 174 -8.90 -20.75 -13.58
CA GLU A 174 -10.31 -20.61 -13.86
C GLU A 174 -11.10 -21.90 -13.54
N TYR A 175 -12.34 -21.72 -13.13
CA TYR A 175 -13.30 -22.79 -12.85
C TYR A 175 -14.63 -22.47 -13.52
N ALA A 176 -15.14 -23.43 -14.29
CA ALA A 176 -16.42 -23.32 -14.97
C ALA A 176 -17.60 -23.49 -14.00
N PRO A 177 -18.77 -22.95 -14.33
CA PRO A 177 -20.01 -23.19 -13.59
C PRO A 177 -20.26 -24.67 -13.34
N GLY A 178 -20.77 -25.01 -12.15
CA GLY A 178 -21.06 -26.39 -11.75
C GLY A 178 -19.86 -27.22 -11.28
N THR A 179 -18.65 -26.66 -11.30
CA THR A 179 -17.43 -27.33 -10.79
C THR A 179 -17.04 -26.90 -9.37
N HIS A 180 -17.84 -26.04 -8.76
CA HIS A 180 -17.62 -25.48 -7.40
C HIS A 180 -18.96 -25.13 -6.73
N SER A 181 -18.94 -24.78 -5.44
CA SER A 181 -20.13 -24.55 -4.62
C SER A 181 -20.86 -23.21 -4.86
N LEU A 182 -20.29 -22.28 -5.61
CA LEU A 182 -20.91 -20.98 -5.90
C LEU A 182 -21.83 -21.00 -7.11
N ASN A 183 -22.58 -22.11 -7.29
CA ASN A 183 -23.59 -22.31 -8.29
C ASN A 183 -23.17 -21.88 -9.73
N ASN A 184 -24.09 -21.61 -10.64
CA ASN A 184 -23.87 -21.31 -12.05
C ASN A 184 -23.04 -20.06 -12.37
N ARG A 185 -21.90 -19.84 -11.66
CA ARG A 185 -20.99 -18.69 -11.87
C ARG A 185 -19.63 -19.15 -12.34
N TYR A 186 -18.91 -18.26 -13.02
CA TYR A 186 -17.49 -18.43 -13.33
C TYR A 186 -16.65 -17.95 -12.16
N LEU A 187 -15.53 -18.61 -11.94
CA LEU A 187 -14.68 -18.33 -10.81
C LEU A 187 -13.22 -18.33 -11.27
N GLU A 188 -12.48 -17.31 -10.92
CA GLU A 188 -11.02 -17.28 -11.07
C GLU A 188 -10.38 -17.25 -9.68
N ARG A 189 -9.45 -18.16 -9.44
CA ARG A 189 -8.62 -18.15 -8.26
C ARG A 189 -7.27 -17.54 -8.56
N THR A 190 -6.88 -16.53 -7.82
CA THR A 190 -5.53 -15.99 -7.74
C THR A 190 -4.96 -16.24 -6.35
N THR A 191 -3.65 -16.46 -6.25
CA THR A 191 -2.98 -16.49 -4.95
C THR A 191 -2.22 -15.18 -4.79
N SER A 192 -2.41 -14.49 -3.68
CA SER A 192 -1.78 -13.22 -3.40
C SER A 192 -1.20 -13.18 -1.99
N MET A 193 -0.45 -12.15 -1.70
CA MET A 193 0.12 -11.91 -0.38
C MET A 193 -0.76 -10.92 0.39
N MET A 194 -0.99 -11.21 1.66
CA MET A 194 -1.77 -10.37 2.57
C MET A 194 -0.90 -9.87 3.72
N PHE A 195 -1.11 -8.62 4.09
CA PHE A 195 -0.50 -7.98 5.23
C PHE A 195 -1.51 -7.87 6.38
N ASN A 196 -1.27 -8.56 7.49
CA ASN A 196 -2.01 -8.37 8.72
C ASN A 196 -1.51 -7.07 9.39
N LEU A 197 -2.05 -5.94 8.96
CA LEU A 197 -1.46 -4.62 9.17
C LEU A 197 -1.24 -4.26 10.64
N ALA A 198 -2.12 -4.71 11.54
CA ALA A 198 -1.94 -4.47 12.97
C ALA A 198 -0.73 -5.21 13.54
N ALA A 199 -0.56 -6.50 13.19
CA ALA A 199 0.60 -7.30 13.60
C ALA A 199 1.87 -6.80 12.92
N TYR A 200 1.78 -6.53 11.61
CA TYR A 200 2.92 -6.08 10.81
C TYR A 200 3.46 -4.73 11.28
N SER A 201 2.60 -3.72 11.44
CA SER A 201 3.03 -2.40 11.90
C SER A 201 3.60 -2.44 13.32
N ARG A 202 3.01 -3.25 14.21
CA ARG A 202 3.51 -3.45 15.57
C ARG A 202 4.90 -4.07 15.57
N MET A 203 5.12 -5.10 14.76
CA MET A 203 6.41 -5.75 14.59
C MET A 203 7.46 -4.75 14.12
N LEU A 204 7.19 -3.98 13.06
CA LEU A 204 8.13 -3.00 12.53
C LEU A 204 8.47 -1.90 13.55
N LEU A 205 7.48 -1.41 14.31
CA LEU A 205 7.70 -0.42 15.37
C LEU A 205 8.53 -0.98 16.53
N ALA A 206 8.26 -2.24 16.92
CA ALA A 206 9.03 -2.92 17.95
C ALA A 206 10.50 -3.09 17.53
N ASP A 207 10.73 -3.57 16.30
CA ASP A 207 12.07 -3.70 15.72
C ASP A 207 12.81 -2.36 15.71
N PHE A 208 12.14 -1.29 15.24
CA PHE A 208 12.75 0.03 15.19
C PHE A 208 13.18 0.54 16.57
N ARG A 209 12.32 0.40 17.58
CA ARG A 209 12.61 0.82 18.95
C ARG A 209 13.70 -0.04 19.60
N SER A 210 13.64 -1.35 19.43
CA SER A 210 14.62 -2.29 19.98
C SER A 210 16.03 -2.06 19.42
N ASN A 211 16.12 -1.55 18.20
CA ASN A 211 17.39 -1.15 17.58
C ASN A 211 17.80 0.30 17.92
N GLY A 212 17.23 0.89 18.98
CA GLY A 212 17.60 2.22 19.46
C GLY A 212 17.02 3.39 18.68
N GLY A 213 15.98 3.16 17.86
CA GLY A 213 15.29 4.23 17.12
C GLY A 213 14.47 5.14 18.04
N ALA A 214 14.56 6.44 17.81
CA ALA A 214 13.75 7.44 18.50
C ALA A 214 12.52 7.81 17.68
N ILE A 215 11.39 8.02 18.36
CA ILE A 215 10.15 8.51 17.76
C ILE A 215 9.71 9.74 18.53
N GLU A 216 9.50 10.84 17.81
CA GLU A 216 9.03 12.11 18.35
C GLU A 216 7.70 12.47 17.70
N ILE A 217 6.71 12.84 18.53
CA ILE A 217 5.43 13.31 18.02
C ILE A 217 5.59 14.76 17.61
N ALA A 218 5.47 15.02 16.32
CA ALA A 218 5.61 16.35 15.72
C ALA A 218 4.74 16.48 14.48
N GLU A 219 4.18 17.66 14.28
CA GLU A 219 3.46 18.05 13.08
C GLU A 219 4.18 19.21 12.42
N PHE A 220 4.35 19.13 11.11
CA PHE A 220 4.97 20.15 10.26
C PHE A 220 3.91 20.69 9.30
N HIS A 221 3.86 22.01 9.15
CA HIS A 221 2.84 22.71 8.36
C HIS A 221 3.41 23.26 7.05
N ASP A 222 4.70 23.56 7.02
CA ASP A 222 5.43 23.93 5.82
C ASP A 222 6.88 23.44 5.88
N PRO A 223 7.60 23.42 4.74
CA PRO A 223 8.97 22.90 4.69
C PRO A 223 9.99 23.71 5.53
N GLY A 224 9.67 24.96 5.87
CA GLY A 224 10.50 25.80 6.73
C GLY A 224 10.60 25.29 8.16
N ASP A 225 9.56 24.57 8.63
CA ASP A 225 9.55 23.97 9.97
C ASP A 225 10.71 23.00 10.19
N PHE A 226 11.23 22.42 9.11
CA PHE A 226 12.39 21.51 9.18
C PHE A 226 13.65 22.19 9.67
N ALA A 227 13.73 23.54 9.67
CA ALA A 227 14.86 24.27 10.23
C ALA A 227 15.07 23.96 11.72
N SER A 228 14.00 23.61 12.44
CA SER A 228 14.05 23.24 13.87
C SER A 228 14.74 21.90 14.13
N LEU A 229 14.83 21.03 13.11
CA LEU A 229 15.43 19.71 13.26
C LEU A 229 16.95 19.79 13.25
N ARG A 230 17.58 18.99 14.12
CA ARG A 230 19.06 18.91 14.16
C ARG A 230 19.64 18.18 12.94
N GLN A 231 18.90 17.23 12.38
CA GLN A 231 19.34 16.45 11.22
C GLN A 231 19.40 17.34 9.97
N LYS A 232 20.45 17.12 9.16
CA LYS A 232 20.62 17.82 7.88
C LYS A 232 20.05 17.06 6.69
N THR A 233 19.88 15.74 6.84
CA THR A 233 19.27 14.87 5.83
C THR A 233 17.96 14.33 6.35
N LEU A 234 16.91 14.47 5.55
CA LEU A 234 15.55 14.06 5.86
C LEU A 234 15.00 13.15 4.78
N ILE A 235 14.24 12.13 5.19
CA ILE A 235 13.38 11.38 4.26
C ILE A 235 11.95 11.80 4.53
N ASN A 236 11.32 12.45 3.54
CA ASN A 236 9.92 12.81 3.58
C ASN A 236 9.07 11.62 3.14
N ALA A 237 8.41 10.99 4.11
CA ALA A 237 7.49 9.86 3.95
C ALA A 237 6.09 10.21 4.46
N THR A 238 5.65 11.45 4.27
CA THR A 238 4.36 11.98 4.76
C THR A 238 3.17 11.47 3.96
N GLY A 239 3.42 10.71 2.89
CA GLY A 239 2.37 10.16 2.04
C GLY A 239 1.48 11.27 1.47
N TYR A 240 0.17 11.14 1.68
CA TYR A 240 -0.79 12.15 1.24
C TYR A 240 -0.57 13.54 1.90
N GLY A 241 0.02 13.57 3.08
CA GLY A 241 0.35 14.83 3.76
C GLY A 241 1.32 15.73 2.98
N ALA A 242 2.08 15.17 2.03
CA ALA A 242 2.97 15.95 1.16
C ALA A 242 2.23 17.00 0.32
N ARG A 243 0.96 16.74 -0.04
CA ARG A 243 0.12 17.71 -0.77
C ARG A 243 0.00 19.04 -0.01
N ALA A 244 -0.31 18.97 1.28
CA ALA A 244 -0.44 20.20 2.09
C ALA A 244 0.93 20.75 2.47
N LEU A 245 1.86 19.90 2.92
CA LEU A 245 3.16 20.30 3.44
C LEU A 245 4.06 20.96 2.39
N PHE A 246 4.02 20.50 1.14
CA PHE A 246 4.88 20.99 0.05
C PHE A 246 4.10 21.73 -1.06
N GLY A 247 2.78 21.85 -0.93
CA GLY A 247 1.95 22.35 -2.02
C GLY A 247 1.97 21.44 -3.25
N ASP A 248 2.24 20.15 -3.07
CA ASP A 248 2.33 19.20 -4.19
C ASP A 248 0.95 18.73 -4.65
N HIS A 249 0.37 19.49 -5.57
CA HIS A 249 -0.94 19.20 -6.15
C HIS A 249 -0.95 17.99 -7.10
N SER A 250 0.20 17.40 -7.44
CA SER A 250 0.26 16.14 -8.18
C SER A 250 -0.19 14.94 -7.34
N VAL A 251 -0.14 15.06 -6.02
CA VAL A 251 -0.67 14.06 -5.09
C VAL A 251 -2.19 14.20 -5.01
N THR A 252 -2.91 13.36 -5.74
CA THR A 252 -4.37 13.36 -5.75
C THR A 252 -4.92 12.41 -4.67
N PRO A 253 -5.91 12.84 -3.87
CA PRO A 253 -6.56 11.95 -2.92
C PRO A 253 -7.36 10.85 -3.65
N VAL A 254 -7.28 9.63 -3.15
CA VAL A 254 -8.18 8.56 -3.58
C VAL A 254 -8.76 7.94 -2.32
N ARG A 255 -10.06 8.17 -2.13
CA ARG A 255 -10.78 7.62 -0.99
C ARG A 255 -11.01 6.13 -1.19
N GLY A 256 -10.49 5.32 -0.28
CA GLY A 256 -10.82 3.89 -0.17
C GLY A 256 -11.31 3.61 1.25
N GLN A 257 -12.62 3.42 1.41
CA GLN A 257 -13.19 3.06 2.69
C GLN A 257 -13.18 1.55 2.86
N VAL A 258 -12.79 1.09 4.05
CA VAL A 258 -12.89 -0.31 4.46
C VAL A 258 -13.84 -0.44 5.64
N ALA A 259 -14.71 -1.45 5.62
CA ALA A 259 -15.44 -1.92 6.79
C ALA A 259 -14.68 -3.09 7.41
N ARG A 260 -14.55 -3.10 8.74
CA ARG A 260 -13.95 -4.21 9.48
C ARG A 260 -15.00 -4.98 10.25
N LEU A 261 -15.09 -6.26 9.96
CA LEU A 261 -15.95 -7.19 10.70
C LEU A 261 -15.10 -8.08 11.61
N ILE A 262 -15.74 -8.75 12.55
CA ILE A 262 -15.12 -9.72 13.45
C ILE A 262 -14.42 -10.81 12.61
N PRO A 263 -13.17 -11.18 12.93
CA PRO A 263 -12.49 -12.27 12.24
C PRO A 263 -13.25 -13.59 12.35
N GLN A 264 -13.27 -14.35 11.26
CA GLN A 264 -13.81 -15.70 11.20
C GLN A 264 -12.67 -16.64 10.82
N PRO A 265 -12.07 -17.34 11.80
CA PRO A 265 -10.85 -18.11 11.60
C PRO A 265 -10.96 -19.25 10.58
N GLU A 266 -12.20 -19.72 10.32
CA GLU A 266 -12.51 -20.76 9.34
C GLU A 266 -12.48 -20.28 7.89
N ILE A 267 -12.48 -18.97 7.65
CA ILE A 267 -12.44 -18.40 6.30
C ILE A 267 -11.03 -17.91 5.98
N HIS A 268 -10.38 -18.56 5.02
CA HIS A 268 -8.99 -18.33 4.63
C HIS A 268 -8.83 -17.82 3.20
N TYR A 269 -9.92 -17.35 2.58
CA TYR A 269 -9.93 -16.86 1.20
C TYR A 269 -10.57 -15.48 1.11
N GLY A 270 -10.16 -14.70 0.11
CA GLY A 270 -10.82 -13.47 -0.28
C GLY A 270 -11.81 -13.68 -1.41
N LEU A 271 -12.76 -12.77 -1.58
CA LEU A 271 -13.71 -12.75 -2.69
C LEU A 271 -13.82 -11.36 -3.30
N TYR A 272 -13.86 -11.33 -4.63
CA TYR A 272 -14.24 -10.18 -5.43
C TYR A 272 -15.52 -10.55 -6.18
N TYR A 273 -16.56 -9.77 -6.01
CA TYR A 273 -17.84 -9.97 -6.72
C TYR A 273 -18.46 -8.62 -7.05
N LYS A 274 -18.86 -8.43 -8.32
CA LYS A 274 -19.35 -7.14 -8.81
C LYS A 274 -18.36 -6.01 -8.52
N ASN A 275 -18.71 -5.10 -7.62
CA ASN A 275 -17.92 -3.96 -7.18
C ASN A 275 -17.54 -4.02 -5.70
N ALA A 276 -17.50 -5.20 -5.13
CA ALA A 276 -17.14 -5.41 -3.74
C ALA A 276 -16.05 -6.48 -3.59
N TYR A 277 -15.18 -6.26 -2.61
CA TYR A 277 -14.09 -7.16 -2.28
C TYR A 277 -14.03 -7.38 -0.76
N PHE A 278 -13.71 -8.60 -0.34
CA PHE A 278 -13.28 -8.82 1.03
C PHE A 278 -11.96 -9.59 1.11
N ALA A 279 -11.18 -9.28 2.16
CA ALA A 279 -9.97 -9.99 2.53
C ALA A 279 -10.09 -10.54 3.96
N PRO A 280 -9.67 -11.81 4.20
CA PRO A 280 -9.83 -12.47 5.49
C PRO A 280 -8.66 -12.16 6.44
N ARG A 281 -8.39 -10.89 6.71
CA ARG A 281 -7.30 -10.50 7.59
C ARG A 281 -7.55 -10.98 9.01
N ARG A 282 -6.49 -11.40 9.68
CA ARG A 282 -6.56 -11.89 11.07
C ARG A 282 -6.90 -10.80 12.09
N ASP A 283 -6.66 -9.52 11.74
CA ASP A 283 -7.03 -8.37 12.57
C ASP A 283 -8.44 -7.82 12.26
N GLY A 284 -9.22 -8.55 11.49
CA GLY A 284 -10.61 -8.25 11.15
C GLY A 284 -10.85 -8.46 9.65
N PHE A 285 -12.01 -9.03 9.30
CA PHE A 285 -12.42 -9.11 7.89
C PHE A 285 -12.56 -7.70 7.32
N VAL A 286 -11.91 -7.47 6.22
CA VAL A 286 -11.96 -6.18 5.53
C VAL A 286 -12.88 -6.28 4.32
N PHE A 287 -13.94 -5.50 4.31
CA PHE A 287 -14.84 -5.32 3.18
C PHE A 287 -14.65 -3.94 2.57
N GLN A 288 -14.66 -3.87 1.25
CA GLN A 288 -14.45 -2.63 0.52
C GLN A 288 -15.32 -2.61 -0.73
N LEU A 289 -15.97 -1.48 -1.01
CA LEU A 289 -16.44 -1.17 -2.37
C LEU A 289 -15.22 -0.76 -3.20
N THR A 290 -15.12 -1.34 -4.40
CA THR A 290 -14.05 -1.02 -5.35
C THR A 290 -14.53 -0.08 -6.45
N GLY A 291 -15.87 0.11 -6.53
CA GLY A 291 -16.49 0.85 -7.61
C GLY A 291 -16.46 0.08 -8.93
N GLU A 292 -16.62 0.81 -10.02
CA GLU A 292 -16.71 0.24 -11.37
C GLU A 292 -15.38 0.30 -12.13
N ASP A 293 -14.43 1.14 -11.64
CA ASP A 293 -13.09 1.30 -12.19
C ASP A 293 -12.13 1.86 -11.11
N ASP A 294 -10.86 2.02 -11.48
CA ASP A 294 -9.79 2.53 -10.61
C ASP A 294 -9.96 3.99 -10.19
N TYR A 295 -10.91 4.70 -10.75
CA TYR A 295 -11.23 6.09 -10.36
C TYR A 295 -12.26 6.19 -9.25
N TYR A 296 -12.75 5.06 -8.70
CA TYR A 296 -13.63 5.11 -7.53
C TYR A 296 -12.93 5.80 -6.35
N GLY A 297 -13.56 6.88 -5.87
CA GLY A 297 -13.01 7.73 -4.79
C GLY A 297 -11.88 8.67 -5.22
N PHE A 298 -11.58 8.80 -6.53
CA PHE A 298 -10.56 9.71 -7.04
C PHE A 298 -10.96 11.17 -6.80
N ASP A 299 -9.99 11.96 -6.33
CA ASP A 299 -10.14 13.36 -5.94
C ASP A 299 -11.15 13.60 -4.78
N ASP A 300 -11.44 12.56 -4.00
CA ASP A 300 -12.24 12.66 -2.79
C ASP A 300 -11.33 12.69 -1.52
N PRO A 301 -11.15 13.86 -0.89
CA PRO A 301 -10.35 14.01 0.32
C PRO A 301 -11.11 13.60 1.60
N THR A 302 -12.38 13.21 1.49
CA THR A 302 -13.27 12.96 2.63
C THR A 302 -12.72 11.84 3.53
N THR A 303 -12.66 12.11 4.82
CA THR A 303 -12.19 11.15 5.82
C THR A 303 -13.32 10.61 6.71
N VAL A 304 -14.54 11.15 6.55
CA VAL A 304 -15.71 10.73 7.33
C VAL A 304 -16.18 9.37 6.84
N PRO A 305 -16.36 8.37 7.72
CA PRO A 305 -16.90 7.09 7.35
C PRO A 305 -18.32 7.18 6.77
N ASN A 306 -18.58 6.45 5.70
CA ASN A 306 -19.91 6.28 5.11
C ASN A 306 -20.43 4.87 5.42
N ARG A 307 -21.42 4.80 6.31
CA ARG A 307 -22.02 3.52 6.72
C ARG A 307 -22.75 2.84 5.58
N THR A 308 -23.39 3.59 4.71
CA THR A 308 -24.12 3.04 3.55
C THR A 308 -23.18 2.28 2.62
N ASP A 309 -21.99 2.86 2.32
CA ASP A 309 -20.99 2.18 1.48
C ASP A 309 -20.46 0.90 2.16
N ALA A 310 -20.26 0.96 3.47
CA ALA A 310 -19.81 -0.20 4.23
C ALA A 310 -20.82 -1.35 4.20
N GLU A 311 -22.10 -1.03 4.43
CA GLU A 311 -23.20 -2.00 4.36
C GLU A 311 -23.40 -2.54 2.94
N ALA A 312 -23.27 -1.69 1.91
CA ALA A 312 -23.35 -2.11 0.52
C ALA A 312 -22.26 -3.11 0.16
N ALA A 313 -21.01 -2.89 0.59
CA ALA A 313 -19.92 -3.84 0.36
C ALA A 313 -20.19 -5.22 0.96
N VAL A 314 -20.69 -5.26 2.19
CA VAL A 314 -21.05 -6.52 2.87
C VAL A 314 -22.21 -7.21 2.19
N ASN A 315 -23.28 -6.47 1.88
CA ASN A 315 -24.49 -7.03 1.25
C ASN A 315 -24.20 -7.58 -0.16
N THR A 316 -23.37 -6.90 -0.94
CA THR A 316 -22.98 -7.39 -2.27
C THR A 316 -22.28 -8.75 -2.20
N ILE A 317 -21.38 -8.94 -1.26
CA ILE A 317 -20.74 -10.26 -1.07
C ILE A 317 -21.73 -11.29 -0.53
N ALA A 318 -22.64 -10.90 0.37
CA ALA A 318 -23.64 -11.80 0.94
C ALA A 318 -24.58 -12.40 -0.12
N GLU A 319 -24.84 -11.71 -1.23
CA GLU A 319 -25.63 -12.23 -2.35
C GLU A 319 -25.10 -13.56 -2.92
N LEU A 320 -23.80 -13.87 -2.72
CA LEU A 320 -23.21 -15.11 -3.18
C LEU A 320 -23.65 -16.35 -2.37
N PHE A 321 -24.20 -16.13 -1.19
CA PHE A 321 -24.52 -17.18 -0.21
C PHE A 321 -26.02 -17.26 0.11
N LEU A 322 -26.83 -16.43 -0.53
CA LEU A 322 -28.29 -16.44 -0.47
C LEU A 322 -28.90 -17.20 -1.68
#